data_3e30cdc587df7711e6fdca87da41c5ae
#
_entry.id   3e30cdc587df7711e6fdca87da41c5ae
#
_cell.length_a   1.000
_cell.length_b   1.000
_cell.length_c   1.000
_cell.angle_alpha   90.00
_cell.angle_beta   90.00
_cell.angle_gamma   90.00
#
_symmetry.space_group_name_H-M   'P 1'
#
loop_
_entity.id
_entity.type
_entity.pdbx_description
1 polymer ?
#
loop_
_entity_poly.entity_id
_entity_poly.type
_entity_poly.pdbx_seq_one_letter_code
_entity_poly.pdbx_strand_id
1 'polypeptide(L)'
;DHPLIQHKIGIIRKKDTSSKEFREMISEIAMLMCYEATRELPLTDVEIETPICKTTVKELEGKKMAVVPILRAGLGMVEGMLAMIPAAKIGHIGLYRDPETLAPVEYYCKLPSDIASREVFVTDPMLATGGSATAAITMLKEKGAKKIHFMCIIASPEGCLLYTSPSPRDTR
;
A
#
# COMPACT_ATOMS: atom_id res chain seq x y z
N ASP A 1 -1.08 3.83 -16.93
CA ASP A 1 -1.93 3.99 -18.15
C ASP A 1 -2.88 2.80 -18.40
N HIS A 2 -3.25 2.05 -17.37
CA HIS A 2 -4.15 0.90 -17.53
C HIS A 2 -5.60 1.40 -17.79
N PRO A 3 -6.28 0.98 -18.88
CA PRO A 3 -7.60 1.50 -19.26
C PRO A 3 -8.67 1.37 -18.18
N LEU A 4 -8.74 0.23 -17.46
CA LEU A 4 -9.70 0.04 -16.37
C LEU A 4 -9.45 0.98 -15.21
N ILE A 5 -8.19 1.25 -14.86
CA ILE A 5 -7.85 2.19 -13.77
C ILE A 5 -8.26 3.61 -14.20
N GLN A 6 -7.95 4.02 -15.42
CA GLN A 6 -8.35 5.34 -15.94
C GLN A 6 -9.87 5.51 -15.95
N HIS A 7 -10.61 4.49 -16.39
CA HIS A 7 -12.07 4.50 -16.36
C HIS A 7 -12.61 4.70 -14.94
N LYS A 8 -12.11 3.92 -13.96
CA LYS A 8 -12.54 4.01 -12.56
C LYS A 8 -12.14 5.35 -11.91
N ILE A 9 -10.96 5.86 -12.21
CA ILE A 9 -10.55 7.22 -11.81
C ILE A 9 -11.50 8.26 -12.40
N GLY A 10 -11.92 8.09 -13.66
CA GLY A 10 -12.92 8.96 -14.28
C GLY A 10 -14.25 9.00 -13.50
N ILE A 11 -14.69 7.84 -12.99
CA ILE A 11 -15.92 7.75 -12.19
C ILE A 11 -15.75 8.47 -10.85
N ILE A 12 -14.69 8.18 -10.08
CA ILE A 12 -14.49 8.82 -8.76
C ILE A 12 -14.27 10.33 -8.83
N ARG A 13 -13.96 10.89 -10.00
CA ARG A 13 -13.78 12.33 -10.20
C ARG A 13 -15.08 13.06 -10.54
N LYS A 14 -16.17 12.36 -10.81
CA LYS A 14 -17.47 12.98 -11.07
C LYS A 14 -18.04 13.59 -9.80
N LYS A 15 -18.65 14.77 -9.92
CA LYS A 15 -19.25 15.51 -8.81
C LYS A 15 -20.43 14.75 -8.17
N ASP A 16 -21.13 13.97 -8.95
CA ASP A 16 -22.37 13.26 -8.62
C ASP A 16 -22.15 11.78 -8.22
N THR A 17 -20.90 11.33 -8.18
CA THR A 17 -20.58 9.98 -7.70
C THR A 17 -21.02 9.81 -6.25
N SER A 18 -21.86 8.80 -6.01
CA SER A 18 -22.35 8.50 -4.67
C SER A 18 -21.22 7.99 -3.76
N SER A 19 -21.39 8.17 -2.42
CA SER A 19 -20.41 7.64 -1.45
C SER A 19 -20.24 6.12 -1.52
N LYS A 20 -21.29 5.39 -1.93
CA LYS A 20 -21.22 3.94 -2.14
C LYS A 20 -20.34 3.62 -3.33
N GLU A 21 -20.65 4.19 -4.49
CA GLU A 21 -19.92 3.97 -5.73
C GLU A 21 -18.45 4.41 -5.60
N PHE A 22 -18.20 5.55 -4.94
CA PHE A 22 -16.84 6.01 -4.64
C PHE A 22 -16.03 4.95 -3.86
N ARG A 23 -16.59 4.36 -2.80
CA ARG A 23 -15.91 3.31 -2.02
C ARG A 23 -15.67 2.04 -2.84
N GLU A 24 -16.64 1.62 -3.64
CA GLU A 24 -16.50 0.47 -4.53
C GLU A 24 -15.35 0.69 -5.53
N MET A 25 -15.31 1.85 -6.17
CA MET A 25 -14.23 2.18 -7.13
C MET A 25 -12.85 2.25 -6.47
N ILE A 26 -12.74 2.82 -5.27
CA ILE A 26 -11.48 2.84 -4.51
C ILE A 26 -10.99 1.42 -4.20
N SER A 27 -11.88 0.55 -3.76
CA SER A 27 -11.54 -0.86 -3.48
C SER A 27 -11.09 -1.60 -4.75
N GLU A 28 -11.79 -1.43 -5.86
CA GLU A 28 -11.46 -2.07 -7.14
C GLU A 28 -10.12 -1.54 -7.72
N ILE A 29 -9.86 -0.23 -7.61
CA ILE A 29 -8.57 0.34 -8.00
C ILE A 29 -7.46 -0.23 -7.12
N ALA A 30 -7.67 -0.31 -5.80
CA ALA A 30 -6.69 -0.88 -4.87
C ALA A 30 -6.37 -2.34 -5.19
N MET A 31 -7.36 -3.14 -5.60
CA MET A 31 -7.17 -4.51 -6.07
C MET A 31 -6.24 -4.57 -7.29
N LEU A 32 -6.51 -3.76 -8.32
CA LEU A 32 -5.69 -3.70 -9.53
C LEU A 32 -4.26 -3.20 -9.23
N MET A 33 -4.14 -2.21 -8.34
CA MET A 33 -2.83 -1.72 -7.87
C MET A 33 -2.07 -2.78 -7.07
N CYS A 34 -2.76 -3.58 -6.26
CA CYS A 34 -2.16 -4.69 -5.52
C CYS A 34 -1.55 -5.72 -6.48
N TYR A 35 -2.27 -6.08 -7.53
CA TYR A 35 -1.76 -6.98 -8.56
C TYR A 35 -0.43 -6.48 -9.16
N GLU A 36 -0.34 -5.19 -9.46
CA GLU A 36 0.89 -4.60 -10.00
C GLU A 36 2.00 -4.49 -8.94
N ALA A 37 1.67 -4.04 -7.73
CA ALA A 37 2.63 -3.87 -6.65
C ALA A 37 3.24 -5.19 -6.16
N THR A 38 2.59 -6.31 -6.42
CA THR A 38 3.07 -7.66 -6.06
C THR A 38 3.78 -8.38 -7.20
N ARG A 39 3.96 -7.76 -8.36
CA ARG A 39 4.54 -8.36 -9.58
C ARG A 39 5.95 -8.93 -9.37
N GLU A 40 6.76 -8.27 -8.56
CA GLU A 40 8.17 -8.62 -8.33
C GLU A 40 8.40 -9.39 -7.02
N LEU A 41 7.33 -9.90 -6.39
CA LEU A 41 7.50 -10.72 -5.19
C LEU A 41 8.28 -12.00 -5.51
N PRO A 42 9.26 -12.36 -4.69
CA PRO A 42 10.08 -13.55 -4.92
C PRO A 42 9.24 -14.82 -4.78
N LEU A 43 9.56 -15.79 -5.63
CA LEU A 43 8.95 -17.11 -5.64
C LEU A 43 9.98 -18.17 -5.25
N THR A 44 9.54 -19.20 -4.55
CA THR A 44 10.35 -20.38 -4.19
C THR A 44 9.70 -21.64 -4.75
N ASP A 45 10.54 -22.65 -5.03
CA ASP A 45 10.08 -23.96 -5.47
C ASP A 45 9.63 -24.80 -4.27
N VAL A 46 8.44 -25.39 -4.36
CA VAL A 46 7.85 -26.25 -3.32
C VAL A 46 7.37 -27.54 -3.97
N GLU A 47 7.78 -28.67 -3.41
CA GLU A 47 7.24 -29.98 -3.79
C GLU A 47 5.84 -30.14 -3.23
N ILE A 48 4.90 -30.49 -4.09
CA ILE A 48 3.51 -30.80 -3.73
C ILE A 48 3.09 -32.15 -4.29
N GLU A 49 2.04 -32.72 -3.72
CA GLU A 49 1.38 -33.89 -4.24
C GLU A 49 0.02 -33.49 -4.84
N THR A 50 -0.15 -33.74 -6.12
CA THR A 50 -1.42 -33.59 -6.82
C THR A 50 -2.17 -34.92 -6.80
N PRO A 51 -3.46 -34.97 -7.16
CA PRO A 51 -4.20 -36.24 -7.28
C PRO A 51 -3.58 -37.23 -8.28
N ILE A 52 -2.68 -36.77 -9.15
CA ILE A 52 -2.09 -37.61 -10.21
C ILE A 52 -0.63 -37.96 -9.90
N CYS A 53 0.20 -36.99 -9.44
CA CYS A 53 1.63 -37.22 -9.21
C CYS A 53 2.21 -36.15 -8.28
N LYS A 54 3.43 -36.43 -7.78
CA LYS A 54 4.28 -35.42 -7.13
C LYS A 54 4.83 -34.48 -8.19
N THR A 55 4.84 -33.19 -7.90
CA THR A 55 5.37 -32.15 -8.80
C THR A 55 5.91 -30.97 -8.00
N THR A 56 6.65 -30.08 -8.68
CA THR A 56 7.16 -28.84 -8.10
C THR A 56 6.35 -27.67 -8.61
N VAL A 57 5.94 -26.77 -7.70
CA VAL A 57 5.21 -25.52 -8.01
C VAL A 57 5.93 -24.33 -7.42
N LYS A 58 5.61 -23.15 -7.96
CA LYS A 58 6.10 -21.87 -7.42
C LYS A 58 5.13 -21.36 -6.36
N GLU A 59 5.66 -21.01 -5.19
CA GLU A 59 4.94 -20.31 -4.14
C GLU A 59 5.63 -19.00 -3.76
N LEU A 60 4.90 -18.05 -3.20
CA LEU A 60 5.50 -16.80 -2.71
C LEU A 60 6.49 -17.12 -1.58
N GLU A 61 7.72 -16.62 -1.73
CA GLU A 61 8.75 -16.78 -0.72
C GLU A 61 8.36 -16.07 0.57
N GLY A 62 8.46 -16.77 1.70
CA GLY A 62 8.18 -16.23 3.04
C GLY A 62 6.71 -15.92 3.33
N LYS A 63 5.83 -15.72 2.35
CA LYS A 63 4.37 -15.51 2.48
C LYS A 63 3.95 -14.45 3.54
N LYS A 64 4.83 -13.49 3.86
CA LYS A 64 4.62 -12.53 4.96
C LYS A 64 4.40 -11.14 4.41
N MET A 65 3.15 -10.77 4.24
CA MET A 65 2.73 -9.43 3.82
C MET A 65 1.98 -8.70 4.93
N ALA A 66 2.05 -7.37 4.93
CA ALA A 66 1.25 -6.52 5.79
C ALA A 66 0.69 -5.33 5.00
N VAL A 67 -0.57 -5.00 5.24
CA VAL A 67 -1.22 -3.79 4.72
C VAL A 67 -1.33 -2.79 5.85
N VAL A 68 -0.83 -1.58 5.63
CA VAL A 68 -0.79 -0.53 6.66
C VAL A 68 -1.43 0.75 6.11
N PRO A 69 -2.74 0.93 6.31
CA PRO A 69 -3.40 2.17 5.92
C PRO A 69 -2.97 3.34 6.83
N ILE A 70 -2.77 4.51 6.21
CA ILE A 70 -2.72 5.78 6.93
C ILE A 70 -4.15 6.20 7.22
N LEU A 71 -4.50 6.22 8.49
CA LEU A 71 -5.86 6.53 8.94
C LEU A 71 -6.19 8.01 8.69
N ARG A 72 -7.40 8.32 8.29
CA ARG A 72 -8.53 7.41 8.04
C ARG A 72 -8.66 7.03 6.56
N ALA A 73 -8.14 7.85 5.64
CA ALA A 73 -8.38 7.72 4.19
C ALA A 73 -7.87 6.39 3.60
N GLY A 74 -6.72 5.91 4.06
CA GLY A 74 -6.12 4.65 3.60
C GLY A 74 -6.98 3.40 3.83
N LEU A 75 -7.93 3.44 4.78
CA LEU A 75 -8.84 2.32 5.05
C LEU A 75 -9.66 1.91 3.82
N GLY A 76 -10.04 2.86 2.97
CA GLY A 76 -10.82 2.57 1.76
C GLY A 76 -10.12 1.64 0.77
N MET A 77 -8.80 1.52 0.84
CA MET A 77 -8.01 0.65 -0.05
C MET A 77 -7.79 -0.75 0.52
N VAL A 78 -7.98 -0.95 1.84
CA VAL A 78 -7.61 -2.20 2.53
C VAL A 78 -8.40 -3.39 2.02
N GLU A 79 -9.71 -3.23 1.82
CA GLU A 79 -10.59 -4.31 1.37
C GLU A 79 -10.16 -4.86 0.00
N GLY A 80 -9.86 -3.97 -0.95
CA GLY A 80 -9.34 -4.36 -2.27
C GLY A 80 -7.99 -5.07 -2.18
N MET A 81 -7.09 -4.62 -1.29
CA MET A 81 -5.83 -5.30 -1.04
C MET A 81 -6.03 -6.71 -0.49
N LEU A 82 -6.90 -6.88 0.52
CA LEU A 82 -7.17 -8.17 1.14
C LEU A 82 -7.88 -9.15 0.22
N ALA A 83 -8.64 -8.67 -0.77
CA ALA A 83 -9.21 -9.53 -1.79
C ALA A 83 -8.13 -10.25 -2.62
N MET A 84 -6.96 -9.63 -2.81
CA MET A 84 -5.82 -10.21 -3.54
C MET A 84 -4.85 -10.96 -2.62
N ILE A 85 -4.65 -10.49 -1.40
CA ILE A 85 -3.70 -11.06 -0.44
C ILE A 85 -4.38 -11.32 0.92
N PRO A 86 -5.34 -12.26 0.99
CA PRO A 86 -6.20 -12.45 2.17
C PRO A 86 -5.44 -12.87 3.43
N ALA A 87 -4.24 -13.42 3.30
CA ALA A 87 -3.39 -13.80 4.43
C ALA A 87 -2.52 -12.65 4.97
N ALA A 88 -2.60 -11.45 4.39
CA ALA A 88 -1.85 -10.30 4.88
C ALA A 88 -2.33 -9.87 6.27
N LYS A 89 -1.38 -9.51 7.14
CA LYS A 89 -1.72 -8.87 8.41
C LYS A 89 -2.00 -7.39 8.19
N ILE A 90 -2.86 -6.81 9.03
CA ILE A 90 -3.19 -5.39 8.98
C ILE A 90 -2.51 -4.69 10.15
N GLY A 91 -1.78 -3.61 9.86
CA GLY A 91 -1.36 -2.61 10.83
C GLY A 91 -2.10 -1.31 10.58
N HIS A 92 -2.02 -0.36 11.50
CA HIS A 92 -2.64 0.95 11.34
C HIS A 92 -1.70 2.04 11.84
N ILE A 93 -1.60 3.12 11.08
CA ILE A 93 -0.90 4.35 11.46
C ILE A 93 -1.91 5.49 11.39
N GLY A 94 -2.17 6.13 12.53
CA GLY A 94 -3.03 7.29 12.63
C GLY A 94 -2.20 8.57 12.71
N LEU A 95 -2.39 9.45 11.74
CA LEU A 95 -1.73 10.74 11.66
C LEU A 95 -2.78 11.84 11.53
N TYR A 96 -2.58 12.97 12.23
CA TYR A 96 -3.30 14.20 11.96
C TYR A 96 -2.30 15.33 11.68
N ARG A 97 -2.75 16.40 11.07
CA ARG A 97 -1.94 17.59 10.91
C ARG A 97 -2.19 18.55 12.06
N ASP A 98 -1.13 18.94 12.72
CA ASP A 98 -1.18 19.99 13.72
C ASP A 98 -1.74 21.26 13.09
N PRO A 99 -2.75 21.90 13.68
CA PRO A 99 -3.41 23.06 13.08
C PRO A 99 -2.51 24.31 12.98
N GLU A 100 -1.49 24.41 13.83
CA GLU A 100 -0.59 25.59 13.88
C GLU A 100 0.65 25.36 13.00
N THR A 101 1.28 24.20 13.13
CA THR A 101 2.56 23.88 12.44
C THR A 101 2.37 23.16 11.11
N LEU A 102 1.17 22.61 10.83
CA LEU A 102 0.85 21.73 9.71
C LEU A 102 1.71 20.46 9.66
N ALA A 103 2.50 20.21 10.68
CA ALA A 103 3.31 19.00 10.79
C ALA A 103 2.43 17.76 11.04
N PRO A 104 2.82 16.59 10.50
CA PRO A 104 2.12 15.33 10.80
C PRO A 104 2.44 14.90 12.23
N VAL A 105 1.40 14.63 13.00
CA VAL A 105 1.49 14.16 14.39
C VAL A 105 0.85 12.79 14.49
N GLU A 106 1.57 11.84 15.10
CA GLU A 106 1.05 10.50 15.40
C GLU A 106 0.05 10.57 16.55
N TYR A 107 -1.11 9.94 16.36
CA TYR A 107 -2.05 9.69 17.44
C TYR A 107 -2.35 8.20 17.65
N TYR A 108 -1.96 7.34 16.71
CA TYR A 108 -2.15 5.91 16.80
C TYR A 108 -1.13 5.16 15.93
N CYS A 109 -0.50 4.14 16.51
CA CYS A 109 0.37 3.24 15.74
C CYS A 109 0.25 1.83 16.33
N LYS A 110 -0.36 0.93 15.58
CA LYS A 110 -0.38 -0.49 15.92
C LYS A 110 0.01 -1.33 14.71
N LEU A 111 1.14 -1.99 14.79
CA LEU A 111 1.72 -2.80 13.74
C LEU A 111 1.84 -4.26 14.17
N PRO A 112 1.86 -5.21 13.22
CA PRO A 112 2.23 -6.59 13.52
C PRO A 112 3.59 -6.66 14.22
N SER A 113 3.73 -7.50 15.25
CA SER A 113 4.97 -7.65 16.01
C SER A 113 6.16 -8.11 15.16
N ASP A 114 5.89 -8.78 14.06
CA ASP A 114 6.87 -9.30 13.09
C ASP A 114 7.00 -8.42 11.83
N ILE A 115 6.68 -7.13 11.93
CA ILE A 115 6.69 -6.18 10.79
C ILE A 115 8.06 -6.14 10.08
N ALA A 116 9.15 -6.32 10.82
CA ALA A 116 10.52 -6.32 10.29
C ALA A 116 10.79 -7.44 9.26
N SER A 117 10.00 -8.52 9.29
CA SER A 117 10.12 -9.66 8.37
C SER A 117 9.06 -9.67 7.28
N ARG A 118 8.26 -8.59 7.17
CA ARG A 118 7.15 -8.50 6.21
C ARG A 118 7.45 -7.57 5.06
N GLU A 119 6.85 -7.89 3.93
CA GLU A 119 6.64 -6.97 2.82
C GLU A 119 5.47 -6.05 3.21
N VAL A 120 5.72 -4.74 3.32
CA VAL A 120 4.76 -3.78 3.88
C VAL A 120 4.17 -2.92 2.77
N PHE A 121 2.85 -2.94 2.62
CA PHE A 121 2.11 -2.10 1.68
C PHE A 121 1.39 -0.99 2.45
N VAL A 122 1.90 0.23 2.34
CA VAL A 122 1.29 1.43 2.93
C VAL A 122 0.27 1.99 1.96
N THR A 123 -0.96 2.20 2.42
CA THR A 123 -2.03 2.74 1.58
C THR A 123 -2.51 4.11 2.04
N ASP A 124 -2.54 5.05 1.12
CA ASP A 124 -3.18 6.36 1.25
C ASP A 124 -3.70 6.78 -0.13
N PRO A 125 -4.98 7.06 -0.34
CA PRO A 125 -5.51 7.36 -1.67
C PRO A 125 -4.92 8.62 -2.30
N MET A 126 -4.35 9.54 -1.53
CA MET A 126 -3.81 10.80 -2.03
C MET A 126 -2.42 11.13 -1.47
N LEU A 127 -1.45 11.23 -2.37
CA LEU A 127 -0.12 11.78 -2.09
C LEU A 127 -0.11 13.27 -2.48
N ALA A 128 -0.41 14.17 -1.54
CA ALA A 128 -0.39 15.61 -1.76
C ALA A 128 1.04 16.18 -1.58
N THR A 129 1.36 16.74 -0.42
CA THR A 129 2.70 17.27 -0.09
C THR A 129 3.70 16.19 0.34
N GLY A 130 3.24 14.97 0.56
CA GLY A 130 4.07 13.85 1.02
C GLY A 130 4.33 13.80 2.53
N GLY A 131 3.91 14.79 3.31
CA GLY A 131 4.21 14.85 4.75
C GLY A 131 3.70 13.63 5.53
N SER A 132 2.44 13.23 5.36
CA SER A 132 1.87 12.05 6.03
C SER A 132 2.56 10.76 5.58
N ALA A 133 2.83 10.63 4.29
CA ALA A 133 3.51 9.46 3.75
C ALA A 133 4.94 9.34 4.30
N THR A 134 5.70 10.45 4.33
CA THR A 134 7.05 10.49 4.91
C THR A 134 7.04 10.10 6.38
N ALA A 135 6.13 10.67 7.18
CA ALA A 135 6.01 10.33 8.60
C ALA A 135 5.69 8.84 8.80
N ALA A 136 4.73 8.29 8.07
CA ALA A 136 4.36 6.88 8.15
C ALA A 136 5.52 5.95 7.76
N ILE A 137 6.25 6.26 6.68
CA ILE A 137 7.40 5.48 6.24
C ILE A 137 8.54 5.55 7.27
N THR A 138 8.80 6.72 7.84
CA THR A 138 9.80 6.88 8.91
C THR A 138 9.46 6.02 10.12
N MET A 139 8.21 6.07 10.60
CA MET A 139 7.74 5.25 11.70
C MET A 139 7.89 3.75 11.42
N LEU A 140 7.57 3.30 10.21
CA LEU A 140 7.74 1.91 9.80
C LEU A 140 9.21 1.48 9.80
N LYS A 141 10.11 2.33 9.31
CA LYS A 141 11.56 2.09 9.34
C LYS A 141 12.09 2.01 10.76
N GLU A 142 11.66 2.89 11.66
CA GLU A 142 12.00 2.87 13.10
C GLU A 142 11.50 1.60 13.79
N LYS A 143 10.37 1.03 13.36
CA LYS A 143 9.85 -0.27 13.81
C LYS A 143 10.52 -1.47 13.11
N GLY A 144 11.51 -1.23 12.27
CA GLY A 144 12.33 -2.25 11.63
C GLY A 144 11.81 -2.77 10.28
N ALA A 145 10.77 -2.19 9.71
CA ALA A 145 10.31 -2.56 8.37
C ALA A 145 11.40 -2.26 7.33
N LYS A 146 11.75 -3.25 6.51
CA LYS A 146 12.84 -3.16 5.54
C LYS A 146 12.36 -2.95 4.11
N LYS A 147 11.22 -3.54 3.78
CA LYS A 147 10.62 -3.48 2.44
C LYS A 147 9.26 -2.80 2.56
N ILE A 148 9.17 -1.60 2.01
CA ILE A 148 7.98 -0.74 2.12
C ILE A 148 7.59 -0.28 0.73
N HIS A 149 6.34 -0.60 0.34
CA HIS A 149 5.70 -0.14 -0.89
C HIS A 149 4.63 0.89 -0.50
N PHE A 150 4.71 2.08 -1.06
CA PHE A 150 3.69 3.10 -0.85
C PHE A 150 2.74 3.12 -2.04
N MET A 151 1.46 3.04 -1.77
CA MET A 151 0.40 2.97 -2.78
C MET A 151 -0.56 4.15 -2.63
N CYS A 152 -0.64 4.98 -3.67
CA CYS A 152 -1.62 6.07 -3.75
C CYS A 152 -2.32 6.06 -5.12
N ILE A 153 -3.59 6.48 -5.14
CA ILE A 153 -4.40 6.54 -6.36
C ILE A 153 -4.13 7.83 -7.14
N ILE A 154 -3.96 8.92 -6.41
CA ILE A 154 -3.69 10.25 -6.96
C ILE A 154 -2.45 10.82 -6.26
N ALA A 155 -1.55 11.41 -7.05
CA ALA A 155 -0.38 12.08 -6.54
C ALA A 155 -0.25 13.49 -7.15
N SER A 156 0.20 14.45 -6.34
CA SER A 156 0.61 15.74 -6.84
C SER A 156 2.04 15.68 -7.43
N PRO A 157 2.41 16.58 -8.33
CA PRO A 157 3.79 16.69 -8.81
C PRO A 157 4.79 16.87 -7.67
N GLU A 158 4.46 17.68 -6.66
CA GLU A 158 5.28 17.92 -5.47
C GLU A 158 5.52 16.62 -4.67
N GLY A 159 4.45 15.87 -4.37
CA GLY A 159 4.56 14.59 -3.67
C GLY A 159 5.34 13.56 -4.46
N CYS A 160 5.17 13.50 -5.79
CA CYS A 160 5.94 12.61 -6.65
C CYS A 160 7.43 12.92 -6.60
N LEU A 161 7.82 14.20 -6.71
CA LEU A 161 9.23 14.62 -6.67
C LEU A 161 9.92 14.22 -5.36
N LEU A 162 9.21 14.25 -4.24
CA LEU A 162 9.77 13.86 -2.94
C LEU A 162 10.24 12.39 -2.91
N TYR A 163 9.55 11.50 -3.65
CA TYR A 163 9.83 10.05 -3.66
C TYR A 163 10.57 9.56 -4.90
N THR A 164 10.54 10.31 -6.00
CA THR A 164 11.14 9.90 -7.28
C THR A 164 12.43 10.65 -7.61
N SER A 165 12.73 11.75 -6.91
CA SER A 165 14.05 12.40 -7.03
C SER A 165 15.13 11.46 -6.50
N PRO A 166 16.19 11.18 -7.28
CA PRO A 166 17.31 10.39 -6.79
C PRO A 166 17.87 11.07 -5.54
N SER A 167 17.91 10.30 -4.44
CA SER A 167 18.56 10.77 -3.22
C SER A 167 20.06 10.99 -3.51
N PRO A 168 20.68 12.02 -2.97
CA PRO A 168 22.14 12.17 -3.05
C PRO A 168 22.93 10.97 -2.51
N ARG A 169 22.25 10.03 -1.83
CA ARG A 169 22.81 8.76 -1.33
C ARG A 169 22.78 7.62 -2.34
N ASP A 170 21.99 7.73 -3.42
CA ASP A 170 21.85 6.69 -4.45
C ASP A 170 22.87 6.87 -5.61
N THR A 171 23.74 7.87 -5.52
CA THR A 171 24.80 8.17 -6.50
C THR A 171 26.19 7.71 -6.05
N ARG A 172 26.27 6.60 -5.27
CA ARG A 172 27.56 5.97 -4.94
C ARG A 172 27.57 4.49 -5.29
#